data_9920d466803a2ec1a12cd8baeea831ec
#
_entry.id   9920d466803a2ec1a12cd8baeea831ec
#
_cell.length_a   1.000
_cell.length_b   1.000
_cell.length_c   1.000
_cell.angle_alpha   90.00
_cell.angle_beta   90.00
_cell.angle_gamma   90.00
#
_symmetry.space_group_name_H-M   'P 1'
#
loop_
_entity.id
_entity.type
_entity.pdbx_description
1 polymer ?
#
loop_
_entity_poly.entity_id
_entity_poly.type
_entity_poly.pdbx_seq_one_letter_code
_entity_poly.pdbx_strand_id
1 'polypeptide(L)'
;MGKNQVKSRGDWGLLGQGEAHSGEKCYLCSVMGVYRSLSPEEFRDIQQRILLEDNHLLIFNKRTGEIVQGDKTGDEPLSETLKAFIAQRDGKPGQVFMGVPHRLDRPVSGVVLFAKTSKALERLNEMLRKGEIHKTYWALTANRPPKDTDILTDNMVRNEAQNKSYVAQNGKEARLKYTLIQTTERYFLLEVELYTGRHHQIRCQLSHMGCPIKGDLKYGAKRSNPDGGISLLARHIQFIHPVKKTEVDVTAPVPVSWKGIEG
;
A
#
# COMPACT_ATOMS: atom_id res chain seq x y z
N MET A 1 15.17 17.33 79.47
CA MET A 1 16.52 16.80 79.66
C MET A 1 16.89 16.23 78.27
N GLY A 2 17.72 16.72 77.56
CA GLY A 2 19.06 17.25 77.59
C GLY A 2 19.66 16.89 76.27
N LYS A 3 20.00 17.89 75.54
CA LYS A 3 21.28 18.39 75.00
C LYS A 3 21.81 17.68 73.75
N ASN A 4 21.84 18.40 72.65
CA ASN A 4 22.98 19.12 72.04
C ASN A 4 24.20 18.26 71.67
N GLN A 5 24.70 18.25 70.45
CA GLN A 5 25.70 19.13 69.83
C GLN A 5 26.08 18.56 68.43
N VAL A 6 26.01 19.24 67.36
CA VAL A 6 26.93 20.07 66.57
C VAL A 6 28.40 19.62 66.53
N LYS A 7 28.93 19.37 65.36
CA LYS A 7 30.20 19.78 64.69
C LYS A 7 30.41 18.96 63.41
N SER A 8 30.57 19.50 62.26
CA SER A 8 31.45 20.41 61.54
C SER A 8 32.51 19.71 60.71
N ARG A 9 32.51 20.02 59.47
CA ARG A 9 33.60 20.25 58.47
C ARG A 9 34.55 19.15 58.04
N GLY A 10 34.68 19.12 56.68
CA GLY A 10 35.92 18.95 55.94
C GLY A 10 35.97 17.54 55.32
N ASP A 11 36.26 17.23 54.10
CA ASP A 11 37.23 17.80 53.20
C ASP A 11 37.03 17.26 51.80
N TRP A 12 37.57 17.91 50.83
CA TRP A 12 37.64 17.59 49.40
C TRP A 12 38.54 16.38 49.14
N GLY A 13 38.11 15.46 48.29
CA GLY A 13 38.91 14.39 47.72
C GLY A 13 38.45 13.99 46.34
N LEU A 14 39.22 14.39 45.35
CA LEU A 14 39.14 14.07 43.92
C LEU A 14 39.39 12.57 43.65
N LEU A 15 38.89 12.13 42.52
CA LEU A 15 39.27 10.98 41.65
C LEU A 15 38.46 9.69 41.81
N GLY A 16 37.80 9.38 40.69
CA GLY A 16 37.26 8.06 40.36
C GLY A 16 36.50 8.09 39.06
N GLN A 17 37.22 7.87 37.97
CA GLN A 17 36.62 7.51 36.67
C GLN A 17 35.79 6.25 36.89
N GLY A 18 34.50 6.31 36.56
CA GLY A 18 33.57 5.19 36.63
C GLY A 18 32.69 5.20 35.41
N GLU A 19 32.84 4.22 34.65
CA GLU A 19 32.17 3.72 33.44
C GLU A 19 30.74 4.24 33.21
N ALA A 20 30.50 4.73 31.99
CA ALA A 20 29.20 5.04 31.44
C ALA A 20 28.35 3.76 31.37
N HIS A 21 27.41 3.59 32.27
CA HIS A 21 26.32 2.64 32.13
C HIS A 21 25.35 3.19 31.09
N SER A 22 25.43 2.59 29.92
CA SER A 22 24.42 2.66 28.84
C SER A 22 23.11 2.05 29.37
N GLY A 23 22.16 2.86 29.75
CA GLY A 23 20.88 2.35 30.25
C GLY A 23 19.85 3.38 30.69
N GLU A 24 20.09 4.66 30.50
CA GLU A 24 19.02 5.65 30.65
C GLU A 24 18.12 5.64 29.43
N LYS A 25 17.10 4.78 29.47
CA LYS A 25 15.88 4.96 28.63
C LYS A 25 15.36 6.35 28.98
N CYS A 26 15.49 7.27 28.01
CA CYS A 26 14.96 8.61 28.10
C CYS A 26 13.47 8.53 28.49
N TYR A 27 13.14 8.95 29.73
CA TYR A 27 11.78 8.99 30.26
C TYR A 27 10.83 9.85 29.41
N LEU A 28 11.37 10.72 28.55
CA LEU A 28 10.64 11.48 27.53
C LEU A 28 10.14 10.61 26.36
N CYS A 29 10.74 9.43 26.10
CA CYS A 29 10.27 8.51 25.07
C CYS A 29 9.05 7.68 25.49
N SER A 30 8.73 7.57 26.77
CA SER A 30 7.59 6.77 27.25
C SER A 30 6.25 7.52 27.25
N VAL A 31 6.23 8.81 26.93
CA VAL A 31 5.01 9.63 26.82
C VAL A 31 4.66 9.98 25.37
N MET A 32 5.55 9.70 24.41
CA MET A 32 5.33 9.99 22.99
C MET A 32 4.96 8.74 22.22
N GLY A 33 3.66 8.57 22.00
CA GLY A 33 3.15 8.01 20.77
C GLY A 33 2.80 6.53 20.80
N VAL A 34 1.54 6.27 20.53
CA VAL A 34 0.93 4.98 20.17
C VAL A 34 1.65 4.32 18.96
N TYR A 35 2.48 5.08 18.24
CA TYR A 35 3.15 4.65 16.99
C TYR A 35 4.68 4.70 17.13
N ARG A 36 5.38 3.86 16.32
CA ARG A 36 6.83 3.95 16.19
C ARG A 36 7.27 5.29 15.57
N SER A 37 8.47 5.73 15.90
CA SER A 37 9.10 6.86 15.23
C SER A 37 9.63 6.44 13.87
N LEU A 38 9.42 7.28 12.85
CA LEU A 38 10.00 7.12 11.52
C LEU A 38 11.36 7.81 11.48
N SER A 39 12.33 7.19 10.80
CA SER A 39 13.59 7.86 10.50
C SER A 39 13.36 9.04 9.54
N PRO A 40 14.27 10.02 9.48
CA PRO A 40 14.16 11.13 8.54
C PRO A 40 14.10 10.70 7.08
N GLU A 41 14.72 9.57 6.75
CA GLU A 41 14.69 8.99 5.41
C GLU A 41 13.34 8.37 5.09
N GLU A 42 12.82 7.51 5.98
CA GLU A 42 11.47 6.93 5.86
C GLU A 42 10.40 8.01 5.76
N PHE A 43 10.52 9.06 6.59
CA PHE A 43 9.57 10.16 6.58
C PHE A 43 9.52 10.87 5.23
N ARG A 44 10.70 11.22 4.67
CA ARG A 44 10.80 11.84 3.35
C ARG A 44 10.29 10.92 2.24
N ASP A 45 10.63 9.63 2.30
CA ASP A 45 10.17 8.64 1.33
C ASP A 45 8.64 8.55 1.31
N ILE A 46 8.00 8.45 2.47
CA ILE A 46 6.54 8.41 2.58
C ILE A 46 5.93 9.71 2.03
N GLN A 47 6.48 10.86 2.41
CA GLN A 47 5.98 12.16 1.96
C GLN A 47 5.98 12.29 0.44
N GLN A 48 7.03 11.82 -0.25
CA GLN A 48 7.16 11.87 -1.71
C GLN A 48 6.18 10.97 -2.45
N ARG A 49 5.64 9.96 -1.76
CA ARG A 49 4.70 8.98 -2.33
C ARG A 49 3.22 9.30 -2.08
N ILE A 50 2.94 10.37 -1.36
CA ILE A 50 1.57 10.88 -1.21
C ILE A 50 1.18 11.55 -2.53
N LEU A 51 0.18 11.00 -3.22
CA LEU A 51 -0.32 11.54 -4.49
C LEU A 51 -1.42 12.59 -4.29
N LEU A 52 -2.23 12.42 -3.25
CA LEU A 52 -3.25 13.36 -2.82
C LEU A 52 -3.51 13.18 -1.33
N GLU A 53 -3.64 14.28 -0.61
CA GLU A 53 -4.07 14.25 0.78
C GLU A 53 -4.98 15.45 1.10
N ASP A 54 -6.03 15.17 1.88
CA ASP A 54 -6.82 16.20 2.52
C ASP A 54 -7.28 15.75 3.93
N ASN A 55 -8.32 16.41 4.50
CA ASN A 55 -8.83 16.05 5.82
C ASN A 55 -9.55 14.71 5.87
N HIS A 56 -9.96 14.16 4.72
CA HIS A 56 -10.82 12.98 4.62
C HIS A 56 -10.17 11.80 3.93
N LEU A 57 -9.28 12.07 2.98
CA LEU A 57 -8.66 11.07 2.10
C LEU A 57 -7.14 11.19 2.12
N LEU A 58 -6.49 10.06 1.88
CA LEU A 58 -5.09 9.98 1.53
C LEU A 58 -4.95 8.97 0.39
N ILE A 59 -4.36 9.39 -0.73
CA ILE A 59 -4.05 8.54 -1.88
C ILE A 59 -2.54 8.39 -1.96
N PHE A 60 -2.08 7.16 -1.98
CA PHE A 60 -0.69 6.80 -1.81
C PHE A 60 -0.18 5.92 -2.95
N ASN A 61 1.06 6.15 -3.38
CA ASN A 61 1.74 5.31 -4.35
C ASN A 61 2.47 4.16 -3.64
N LYS A 62 1.79 3.00 -3.58
CA LYS A 62 2.32 1.77 -2.99
C LYS A 62 3.43 1.18 -3.86
N ARG A 63 4.52 0.75 -3.24
CA ARG A 63 5.57 -0.05 -3.90
C ARG A 63 5.27 -1.55 -3.84
N THR A 64 5.92 -2.27 -4.72
CA THR A 64 6.05 -3.73 -4.63
C THR A 64 6.59 -4.16 -3.27
N GLY A 65 6.09 -5.27 -2.73
CA GLY A 65 6.52 -5.83 -1.44
C GLY A 65 5.76 -5.30 -0.24
N GLU A 66 5.21 -4.10 -0.29
CA GLU A 66 4.42 -3.52 0.80
C GLU A 66 3.03 -4.17 0.89
N ILE A 67 2.52 -4.34 2.10
CA ILE A 67 1.14 -4.78 2.36
C ILE A 67 0.29 -3.59 2.78
N VAL A 68 -0.96 -3.54 2.30
CA VAL A 68 -1.86 -2.42 2.60
C VAL A 68 -2.46 -2.53 3.99
N GLN A 69 -2.80 -3.75 4.39
CA GLN A 69 -3.42 -4.11 5.67
C GLN A 69 -2.74 -5.35 6.23
N GLY A 70 -2.71 -5.50 7.56
CA GLY A 70 -2.09 -6.64 8.22
C GLY A 70 -2.56 -7.99 7.69
N ASP A 71 -1.61 -8.89 7.51
CA ASP A 71 -1.81 -10.26 7.06
C ASP A 71 -1.06 -11.26 7.96
N LYS A 72 -0.97 -12.52 7.53
CA LYS A 72 -0.31 -13.60 8.30
C LYS A 72 1.23 -13.49 8.34
N THR A 73 1.84 -12.58 7.58
CA THR A 73 3.29 -12.45 7.51
C THR A 73 3.89 -11.73 8.70
N GLY A 74 3.08 -10.91 9.39
CA GLY A 74 3.55 -10.10 10.51
C GLY A 74 4.29 -8.84 10.11
N ASP A 75 4.41 -8.54 8.81
CA ASP A 75 5.00 -7.29 8.34
C ASP A 75 4.12 -6.09 8.68
N GLU A 76 4.74 -4.94 8.92
CA GLU A 76 4.03 -3.69 9.19
C GLU A 76 3.24 -3.24 7.95
N PRO A 77 1.92 -3.09 8.05
CA PRO A 77 1.11 -2.66 6.92
C PRO A 77 1.20 -1.15 6.70
N LEU A 78 1.01 -0.72 5.45
CA LEU A 78 0.99 0.70 5.07
C LEU A 78 0.00 1.52 5.91
N SER A 79 -1.13 0.94 6.30
CA SER A 79 -2.08 1.63 7.17
C SER A 79 -1.46 2.05 8.50
N GLU A 80 -0.60 1.24 9.11
CA GLU A 80 0.10 1.58 10.36
C GLU A 80 1.26 2.54 10.12
N THR A 81 2.05 2.31 9.07
CA THR A 81 3.13 3.22 8.66
C THR A 81 2.60 4.64 8.37
N LEU A 82 1.45 4.76 7.68
CA LEU A 82 0.83 6.06 7.39
C LEU A 82 0.22 6.72 8.63
N LYS A 83 -0.27 5.94 9.60
CA LYS A 83 -0.68 6.48 10.91
C LYS A 83 0.52 7.07 11.66
N ALA A 84 1.64 6.34 11.70
CA ALA A 84 2.88 6.80 12.30
C ALA A 84 3.37 8.10 11.63
N PHE A 85 3.34 8.15 10.31
CA PHE A 85 3.71 9.35 9.54
C PHE A 85 2.85 10.56 9.89
N ILE A 86 1.53 10.41 9.90
CA ILE A 86 0.61 11.52 10.23
C ILE A 86 0.77 11.94 11.69
N ALA A 87 0.92 11.00 12.63
CA ALA A 87 1.12 11.30 14.04
C ALA A 87 2.40 12.11 14.25
N GLN A 88 3.51 11.71 13.63
CA GLN A 88 4.80 12.39 13.73
C GLN A 88 4.77 13.76 13.04
N ARG A 89 4.23 13.86 11.83
CA ARG A 89 4.14 15.11 11.06
C ARG A 89 3.29 16.17 11.76
N ASP A 90 2.14 15.76 12.28
CA ASP A 90 1.13 16.69 12.82
C ASP A 90 1.27 16.85 14.35
N GLY A 91 2.27 16.22 14.99
CA GLY A 91 2.46 16.26 16.45
C GLY A 91 1.26 15.72 17.23
N LYS A 92 0.55 14.71 16.72
CA LYS A 92 -0.65 14.18 17.35
C LYS A 92 -0.31 13.19 18.47
N PRO A 93 -0.69 13.48 19.73
CA PRO A 93 -0.39 12.61 20.87
C PRO A 93 -1.28 11.35 20.94
N GLY A 94 -2.39 11.35 20.19
CA GLY A 94 -3.41 10.29 20.25
C GLY A 94 -3.46 9.41 18.99
N GLN A 95 -4.48 8.56 18.93
CA GLN A 95 -4.67 7.66 17.81
C GLN A 95 -5.06 8.41 16.52
N VAL A 96 -4.41 8.01 15.41
CA VAL A 96 -4.74 8.43 14.06
C VAL A 96 -5.63 7.38 13.41
N PHE A 97 -6.76 7.79 12.87
CA PHE A 97 -7.62 6.90 12.10
C PHE A 97 -7.11 6.77 10.66
N MET A 98 -6.98 5.53 10.17
CA MET A 98 -6.66 5.23 8.78
C MET A 98 -7.48 4.02 8.33
N GLY A 99 -8.57 4.29 7.62
CA GLY A 99 -9.47 3.27 7.07
C GLY A 99 -8.98 2.76 5.71
N VAL A 100 -9.16 1.46 5.47
CA VAL A 100 -8.73 0.76 4.26
C VAL A 100 -9.95 0.30 3.47
N PRO A 101 -10.45 1.09 2.49
CA PRO A 101 -11.63 0.72 1.69
C PRO A 101 -11.33 -0.37 0.65
N HIS A 102 -10.10 -0.43 0.15
CA HIS A 102 -9.64 -1.47 -0.79
C HIS A 102 -8.16 -1.79 -0.59
N ARG A 103 -7.70 -2.87 -1.23
CA ARG A 103 -6.31 -3.34 -1.14
C ARG A 103 -5.73 -3.60 -2.52
N LEU A 104 -4.40 -3.53 -2.59
CA LEU A 104 -3.60 -4.13 -3.65
C LEU A 104 -2.86 -5.35 -3.09
N ASP A 105 -2.63 -6.34 -3.93
CA ASP A 105 -1.79 -7.49 -3.57
C ASP A 105 -0.35 -7.03 -3.28
N ARG A 106 0.37 -7.76 -2.44
CA ARG A 106 1.76 -7.46 -2.07
C ARG A 106 2.67 -7.19 -3.28
N PRO A 107 2.68 -8.00 -4.36
CA PRO A 107 3.56 -7.80 -5.50
C PRO A 107 3.08 -6.70 -6.49
N VAL A 108 1.93 -6.06 -6.26
CA VAL A 108 1.35 -5.02 -7.11
C VAL A 108 1.74 -3.65 -6.59
N SER A 109 2.07 -2.71 -7.47
CA SER A 109 2.36 -1.32 -7.13
C SER A 109 1.26 -0.36 -7.60
N GLY A 110 1.34 0.91 -7.18
CA GLY A 110 0.47 1.99 -7.65
C GLY A 110 -0.51 2.53 -6.62
N VAL A 111 -1.59 3.11 -7.11
CA VAL A 111 -2.56 3.89 -6.33
C VAL A 111 -3.29 3.05 -5.29
N VAL A 112 -3.20 3.45 -4.03
CA VAL A 112 -4.05 2.95 -2.93
C VAL A 112 -4.73 4.13 -2.25
N LEU A 113 -6.06 4.02 -2.08
CA LEU A 113 -6.89 5.00 -1.41
C LEU A 113 -7.10 4.60 0.06
N PHE A 114 -6.90 5.55 0.97
CA PHE A 114 -7.18 5.45 2.39
C PHE A 114 -8.19 6.51 2.82
N ALA A 115 -8.97 6.20 3.86
CA ALA A 115 -9.87 7.14 4.52
C ALA A 115 -9.25 7.65 5.82
N LYS A 116 -9.21 8.97 6.01
CA LYS A 116 -8.72 9.61 7.25
C LYS A 116 -9.80 9.78 8.32
N THR A 117 -11.06 9.43 8.00
CA THR A 117 -12.19 9.45 8.92
C THR A 117 -13.11 8.24 8.70
N SER A 118 -13.81 7.80 9.78
CA SER A 118 -14.78 6.71 9.70
C SER A 118 -15.91 6.99 8.73
N LYS A 119 -16.42 8.23 8.71
CA LYS A 119 -17.47 8.66 7.79
C LYS A 119 -17.03 8.65 6.32
N ALA A 120 -15.78 9.01 6.05
CA ALA A 120 -15.24 8.88 4.69
C ALA A 120 -15.08 7.40 4.29
N LEU A 121 -14.63 6.53 5.20
CA LEU A 121 -14.52 5.09 4.96
C LEU A 121 -15.88 4.47 4.61
N GLU A 122 -16.91 4.77 5.38
CA GLU A 122 -18.27 4.27 5.12
C GLU A 122 -18.74 4.64 3.71
N ARG A 123 -18.62 5.92 3.36
CA ARG A 123 -19.01 6.42 2.03
C ARG A 123 -18.21 5.81 0.89
N LEU A 124 -16.88 5.67 1.06
CA LEU A 124 -16.02 5.02 0.07
C LEU A 124 -16.38 3.55 -0.13
N ASN A 125 -16.71 2.84 0.94
CA ASN A 125 -17.18 1.45 0.86
C ASN A 125 -18.51 1.34 0.10
N GLU A 126 -19.42 2.30 0.28
CA GLU A 126 -20.67 2.37 -0.47
C GLU A 126 -20.40 2.64 -1.96
N MET A 127 -19.55 3.63 -2.28
CA MET A 127 -19.16 3.98 -3.64
C MET A 127 -18.49 2.79 -4.35
N LEU A 128 -17.62 2.03 -3.68
CA LEU A 128 -17.01 0.81 -4.22
C LEU A 128 -18.06 -0.26 -4.53
N ARG A 129 -19.06 -0.44 -3.67
CA ARG A 129 -20.17 -1.39 -3.92
C ARG A 129 -21.03 -0.98 -5.12
N LYS A 130 -21.20 0.32 -5.34
CA LYS A 130 -21.98 0.88 -6.46
C LYS A 130 -21.18 0.98 -7.76
N GLY A 131 -19.86 0.73 -7.74
CA GLY A 131 -19.00 0.90 -8.91
C GLY A 131 -18.71 2.36 -9.27
N GLU A 132 -18.89 3.29 -8.33
CA GLU A 132 -18.68 4.73 -8.53
C GLU A 132 -17.19 5.15 -8.40
N ILE A 133 -16.30 4.19 -8.13
CA ILE A 133 -14.85 4.40 -8.10
C ILE A 133 -14.23 3.65 -9.25
N HIS A 134 -13.82 4.39 -10.28
CA HIS A 134 -13.19 3.85 -11.46
C HIS A 134 -11.70 3.60 -11.20
N LYS A 135 -11.22 2.41 -11.56
CA LYS A 135 -9.84 2.00 -11.37
C LYS A 135 -9.29 1.42 -12.66
N THR A 136 -8.19 1.99 -13.11
CA THR A 136 -7.48 1.53 -14.29
C THR A 136 -6.12 1.00 -13.88
N TYR A 137 -5.78 -0.15 -14.42
CA TYR A 137 -4.50 -0.81 -14.18
C TYR A 137 -3.72 -0.91 -15.49
N TRP A 138 -2.41 -0.90 -15.39
CA TRP A 138 -1.53 -1.26 -16.47
C TRP A 138 -0.87 -2.60 -16.18
N ALA A 139 -0.83 -3.49 -17.17
CA ALA A 139 -0.26 -4.82 -17.05
C ALA A 139 0.68 -5.10 -18.22
N LEU A 140 1.95 -5.45 -17.93
CA LEU A 140 2.86 -5.95 -18.97
C LEU A 140 2.71 -7.46 -19.08
N THR A 141 2.41 -7.96 -20.28
CA THR A 141 2.31 -9.38 -20.60
C THR A 141 3.41 -9.81 -21.57
N ALA A 142 3.87 -11.06 -21.47
CA ALA A 142 4.86 -11.61 -22.38
C ALA A 142 4.23 -12.06 -23.71
N ASN A 143 2.95 -12.38 -23.70
CA ASN A 143 2.19 -12.83 -24.87
C ASN A 143 1.26 -11.72 -25.32
N ARG A 144 1.11 -11.60 -26.67
CA ARG A 144 0.12 -10.70 -27.25
C ARG A 144 -1.29 -11.21 -26.93
N PRO A 145 -2.23 -10.34 -26.53
CA PRO A 145 -3.61 -10.74 -26.36
C PRO A 145 -4.23 -11.13 -27.71
N PRO A 146 -5.25 -12.02 -27.71
CA PRO A 146 -5.91 -12.48 -28.94
C PRO A 146 -6.58 -11.35 -29.73
N LYS A 147 -7.04 -10.31 -29.05
CA LYS A 147 -7.64 -9.09 -29.62
C LYS A 147 -6.95 -7.88 -28.99
N ASP A 148 -6.98 -6.75 -29.69
CA ASP A 148 -6.44 -5.50 -29.15
C ASP A 148 -7.31 -4.91 -28.03
N THR A 149 -8.61 -5.22 -28.02
CA THR A 149 -9.52 -4.90 -26.92
C THR A 149 -10.59 -5.99 -26.79
N ASP A 150 -10.92 -6.34 -25.55
CA ASP A 150 -12.02 -7.27 -25.27
C ASP A 150 -12.51 -7.10 -23.82
N ILE A 151 -13.68 -7.67 -23.53
CA ILE A 151 -14.24 -7.77 -22.18
C ILE A 151 -14.16 -9.24 -21.76
N LEU A 152 -13.39 -9.49 -20.70
CA LEU A 152 -13.33 -10.81 -20.07
C LEU A 152 -14.43 -10.91 -19.01
N THR A 153 -15.25 -11.94 -19.13
CA THR A 153 -16.28 -12.30 -18.15
C THR A 153 -16.12 -13.76 -17.80
N ASP A 154 -15.65 -14.01 -16.58
CA ASP A 154 -15.39 -15.34 -16.05
C ASP A 154 -16.02 -15.51 -14.68
N ASN A 155 -16.34 -16.73 -14.30
CA ASN A 155 -16.64 -17.07 -12.93
C ASN A 155 -15.36 -17.47 -12.20
N MET A 156 -15.11 -16.92 -11.01
CA MET A 156 -13.87 -17.14 -10.27
C MET A 156 -14.12 -17.68 -8.87
N VAL A 157 -13.34 -18.67 -8.49
CA VAL A 157 -13.24 -19.21 -7.11
C VAL A 157 -11.89 -18.91 -6.51
N ARG A 158 -11.87 -18.65 -5.21
CA ARG A 158 -10.64 -18.51 -4.42
C ARG A 158 -10.32 -19.81 -3.71
N ASN A 159 -9.10 -20.30 -3.87
CA ASN A 159 -8.50 -21.33 -3.02
C ASN A 159 -7.69 -20.64 -1.91
N GLU A 160 -8.20 -20.68 -0.69
CA GLU A 160 -7.57 -20.00 0.45
C GLU A 160 -6.26 -20.65 0.88
N ALA A 161 -6.17 -21.99 0.81
CA ALA A 161 -4.97 -22.72 1.18
C ALA A 161 -3.76 -22.35 0.28
N GLN A 162 -4.02 -22.16 -1.01
CA GLN A 162 -3.01 -21.76 -1.99
C GLN A 162 -2.88 -20.23 -2.13
N ASN A 163 -3.77 -19.47 -1.50
CA ASN A 163 -3.93 -18.04 -1.71
C ASN A 163 -3.92 -17.67 -3.21
N LYS A 164 -4.75 -18.40 -4.00
CA LYS A 164 -4.82 -18.28 -5.46
C LYS A 164 -6.27 -18.33 -5.93
N SER A 165 -6.59 -17.64 -7.03
CA SER A 165 -7.92 -17.72 -7.67
C SER A 165 -7.83 -18.46 -8.99
N TYR A 166 -8.94 -19.07 -9.37
CA TYR A 166 -9.08 -19.87 -10.59
C TYR A 166 -10.40 -19.55 -11.26
N VAL A 167 -10.44 -19.66 -12.59
CA VAL A 167 -11.68 -19.66 -13.35
C VAL A 167 -12.37 -21.02 -13.16
N ALA A 168 -13.64 -21.01 -12.74
CA ALA A 168 -14.43 -22.23 -12.50
C ALA A 168 -15.92 -21.89 -12.58
N GLN A 169 -16.75 -22.83 -13.10
CA GLN A 169 -18.17 -22.61 -13.37
C GLN A 169 -18.99 -22.20 -12.14
N ASN A 170 -18.66 -22.71 -10.96
CA ASN A 170 -19.34 -22.42 -9.69
C ASN A 170 -18.79 -21.16 -8.97
N GLY A 171 -18.03 -20.33 -9.67
CA GLY A 171 -17.41 -19.14 -9.11
C GLY A 171 -18.33 -17.92 -9.07
N LYS A 172 -17.79 -16.82 -8.54
CA LYS A 172 -18.44 -15.50 -8.59
C LYS A 172 -18.03 -14.78 -9.87
N GLU A 173 -18.97 -14.14 -10.53
CA GLU A 173 -18.68 -13.35 -11.73
C GLU A 173 -17.56 -12.32 -11.49
N ALA A 174 -16.64 -12.29 -12.43
CA ALA A 174 -15.51 -11.39 -12.51
C ALA A 174 -15.46 -10.80 -13.90
N ARG A 175 -15.56 -9.46 -14.00
CA ARG A 175 -15.62 -8.76 -15.27
C ARG A 175 -14.61 -7.63 -15.32
N LEU A 176 -13.83 -7.60 -16.39
CA LEU A 176 -12.90 -6.52 -16.72
C LEU A 176 -12.88 -6.27 -18.23
N LYS A 177 -12.47 -5.08 -18.64
CA LYS A 177 -12.10 -4.78 -20.01
C LYS A 177 -10.59 -4.60 -20.07
N TYR A 178 -9.96 -5.07 -21.14
CA TYR A 178 -8.59 -4.73 -21.46
C TYR A 178 -8.48 -4.07 -22.84
N THR A 179 -7.46 -3.25 -23.00
CA THR A 179 -7.07 -2.64 -24.27
C THR A 179 -5.55 -2.70 -24.39
N LEU A 180 -5.05 -3.20 -25.51
CA LEU A 180 -3.62 -3.15 -25.84
C LEU A 180 -3.26 -1.71 -26.24
N ILE A 181 -2.49 -1.03 -25.39
CA ILE A 181 -2.14 0.39 -25.59
C ILE A 181 -0.73 0.60 -26.11
N GLN A 182 0.17 -0.39 -25.92
CA GLN A 182 1.53 -0.29 -26.42
C GLN A 182 2.12 -1.70 -26.67
N THR A 183 2.89 -1.82 -27.75
CA THR A 183 3.71 -3.00 -28.05
C THR A 183 5.17 -2.61 -28.00
N THR A 184 5.97 -3.35 -27.22
CA THR A 184 7.42 -3.23 -27.20
C THR A 184 8.06 -4.45 -27.87
N GLU A 185 9.37 -4.49 -28.00
CA GLU A 185 10.08 -5.65 -28.58
C GLU A 185 9.78 -6.98 -27.85
N ARG A 186 9.46 -6.95 -26.55
CA ARG A 186 9.35 -8.13 -25.71
C ARG A 186 8.05 -8.27 -24.94
N TYR A 187 7.28 -7.19 -24.81
CA TYR A 187 6.11 -7.13 -23.94
C TYR A 187 4.99 -6.33 -24.59
N PHE A 188 3.80 -6.64 -24.13
CA PHE A 188 2.56 -5.97 -24.52
C PHE A 188 1.99 -5.27 -23.30
N LEU A 189 1.75 -3.95 -23.42
CA LEU A 189 1.14 -3.17 -22.36
C LEU A 189 -0.37 -3.16 -22.54
N LEU A 190 -1.05 -3.72 -21.56
CA LEU A 190 -2.50 -3.72 -21.49
C LEU A 190 -2.97 -2.69 -20.47
N GLU A 191 -3.88 -1.83 -20.87
CA GLU A 191 -4.72 -1.07 -19.96
C GLU A 191 -5.92 -1.93 -19.57
N VAL A 192 -6.23 -1.99 -18.27
CA VAL A 192 -7.28 -2.84 -17.71
C VAL A 192 -8.22 -2.02 -16.86
N GLU A 193 -9.49 -1.97 -17.26
CA GLU A 193 -10.59 -1.38 -16.52
C GLU A 193 -11.33 -2.47 -15.73
N LEU A 194 -11.41 -2.31 -14.39
CA LEU A 194 -12.10 -3.28 -13.53
C LEU A 194 -13.57 -2.90 -13.32
N TYR A 195 -14.50 -3.79 -13.72
CA TYR A 195 -15.93 -3.68 -13.37
C TYR A 195 -16.28 -4.43 -12.08
N THR A 196 -15.47 -5.42 -11.70
CA THR A 196 -15.56 -6.15 -10.43
C THR A 196 -14.21 -6.18 -9.74
N GLY A 197 -14.16 -6.44 -8.43
CA GLY A 197 -12.92 -6.49 -7.64
C GLY A 197 -12.73 -7.82 -6.93
N ARG A 198 -12.55 -8.94 -7.67
CA ARG A 198 -12.31 -10.26 -7.08
C ARG A 198 -10.83 -10.41 -6.69
N HIS A 199 -10.57 -11.28 -5.73
CA HIS A 199 -9.21 -11.64 -5.31
C HIS A 199 -8.37 -12.10 -6.51
N HIS A 200 -7.21 -11.45 -6.74
CA HIS A 200 -6.29 -11.71 -7.86
C HIS A 200 -6.95 -11.64 -9.27
N GLN A 201 -8.02 -10.86 -9.44
CA GLN A 201 -8.86 -10.92 -10.64
C GLN A 201 -8.06 -10.72 -11.93
N ILE A 202 -7.34 -9.60 -12.07
CA ILE A 202 -6.57 -9.30 -13.29
C ILE A 202 -5.55 -10.40 -13.57
N ARG A 203 -4.83 -10.83 -12.55
CA ARG A 203 -3.80 -11.87 -12.62
C ARG A 203 -4.37 -13.19 -13.13
N CYS A 204 -5.52 -13.59 -12.58
CA CYS A 204 -6.20 -14.83 -12.94
C CYS A 204 -6.77 -14.78 -14.35
N GLN A 205 -7.52 -13.74 -14.71
CA GLN A 205 -8.17 -13.63 -16.02
C GLN A 205 -7.18 -13.46 -17.16
N LEU A 206 -6.14 -12.62 -17.01
CA LEU A 206 -5.11 -12.48 -18.03
C LEU A 206 -4.30 -13.78 -18.20
N SER A 207 -3.99 -14.49 -17.11
CA SER A 207 -3.37 -15.81 -17.20
C SER A 207 -4.26 -16.84 -17.89
N HIS A 208 -5.56 -16.85 -17.58
CA HIS A 208 -6.54 -17.76 -18.20
C HIS A 208 -6.65 -17.52 -19.73
N MET A 209 -6.59 -16.26 -20.16
CA MET A 209 -6.53 -15.86 -21.55
C MET A 209 -5.21 -16.24 -22.26
N GLY A 210 -4.23 -16.78 -21.54
CA GLY A 210 -2.91 -17.10 -22.10
C GLY A 210 -1.89 -15.95 -22.08
N CYS A 211 -2.20 -14.84 -21.40
CA CYS A 211 -1.35 -13.65 -21.28
C CYS A 211 -0.92 -13.39 -19.82
N PRO A 212 -0.10 -14.29 -19.21
CA PRO A 212 0.35 -14.09 -17.84
C PRO A 212 1.14 -12.78 -17.70
N ILE A 213 0.92 -12.09 -16.58
CA ILE A 213 1.61 -10.84 -16.28
C ILE A 213 3.09 -11.13 -16.03
N LYS A 214 3.99 -10.31 -16.59
CA LYS A 214 5.43 -10.39 -16.41
C LYS A 214 5.77 -10.40 -14.92
N GLY A 215 6.56 -11.39 -14.47
CA GLY A 215 6.95 -11.55 -13.07
C GLY A 215 5.99 -12.39 -12.23
N ASP A 216 4.79 -12.67 -12.70
CA ASP A 216 3.77 -13.40 -11.91
C ASP A 216 3.91 -14.92 -12.01
N LEU A 217 4.89 -15.48 -11.28
CA LEU A 217 5.14 -16.92 -11.24
C LEU A 217 3.90 -17.70 -10.77
N LYS A 218 3.11 -17.14 -9.86
CA LYS A 218 1.88 -17.78 -9.35
C LYS A 218 0.85 -18.02 -10.45
N TYR A 219 0.87 -17.19 -11.48
CA TYR A 219 -0.06 -17.23 -12.61
C TYR A 219 0.61 -17.52 -13.95
N GLY A 220 1.79 -18.16 -13.94
CA GLY A 220 2.37 -18.77 -15.14
C GLY A 220 3.44 -17.96 -15.85
N ALA A 221 3.92 -16.86 -15.28
CA ALA A 221 5.12 -16.22 -15.81
C ALA A 221 6.34 -17.13 -15.67
N LYS A 222 7.21 -17.14 -16.67
CA LYS A 222 8.42 -17.99 -16.70
C LYS A 222 9.54 -17.51 -15.75
N ARG A 223 9.56 -16.22 -15.41
CA ARG A 223 10.63 -15.60 -14.58
C ARG A 223 10.02 -14.57 -13.64
N SER A 224 10.59 -14.41 -12.46
CA SER A 224 10.30 -13.33 -11.53
C SER A 224 10.88 -12.00 -12.03
N ASN A 225 10.33 -10.89 -11.57
CA ASN A 225 11.00 -9.61 -11.66
C ASN A 225 12.12 -9.52 -10.61
N PRO A 226 13.18 -8.72 -10.85
CA PRO A 226 14.29 -8.55 -9.90
C PRO A 226 13.87 -8.03 -8.52
N ASP A 227 12.80 -7.22 -8.47
CA ASP A 227 12.23 -6.63 -7.25
C ASP A 227 11.24 -7.56 -6.53
N GLY A 228 11.07 -8.80 -6.99
CA GLY A 228 10.09 -9.75 -6.45
C GLY A 228 8.63 -9.40 -6.74
N GLY A 229 8.37 -8.31 -7.45
CA GLY A 229 7.04 -7.88 -7.86
C GLY A 229 6.55 -8.49 -9.15
N ILE A 230 5.36 -8.03 -9.56
CA ILE A 230 4.79 -8.34 -10.87
C ILE A 230 4.57 -7.03 -11.63
N SER A 231 4.61 -7.09 -12.96
CA SER A 231 4.40 -5.90 -13.78
C SER A 231 2.91 -5.59 -13.92
N LEU A 232 2.27 -5.33 -12.77
CA LEU A 232 0.88 -4.86 -12.63
C LEU A 232 0.91 -3.60 -11.77
N LEU A 233 0.42 -2.50 -12.34
CA LEU A 233 0.38 -1.18 -11.74
C LEU A 233 -1.08 -0.74 -11.60
N ALA A 234 -1.53 -0.41 -10.40
CA ALA A 234 -2.75 0.37 -10.21
C ALA A 234 -2.46 1.81 -10.68
N ARG A 235 -2.70 2.05 -11.97
CA ARG A 235 -2.25 3.26 -12.67
C ARG A 235 -3.06 4.48 -12.32
N HIS A 236 -4.39 4.34 -12.23
CA HIS A 236 -5.29 5.48 -12.14
C HIS A 236 -6.51 5.17 -11.29
N ILE A 237 -6.99 6.17 -10.56
CA ILE A 237 -8.24 6.14 -9.81
C ILE A 237 -9.00 7.45 -10.03
N GLN A 238 -10.31 7.34 -10.34
CA GLN A 238 -11.19 8.46 -10.59
C GLN A 238 -12.52 8.26 -9.87
N PHE A 239 -12.99 9.27 -9.14
CA PHE A 239 -14.26 9.23 -8.43
C PHE A 239 -14.67 10.63 -7.95
N ILE A 240 -15.92 10.78 -7.53
CA ILE A 240 -16.37 12.02 -6.87
C ILE A 240 -16.06 11.96 -5.38
N HIS A 241 -15.35 12.96 -4.88
CA HIS A 241 -14.95 13.04 -3.47
C HIS A 241 -16.15 12.89 -2.52
N PRO A 242 -16.13 11.94 -1.56
CA PRO A 242 -17.32 11.58 -0.77
C PRO A 242 -17.87 12.73 0.11
N VAL A 243 -17.04 13.74 0.39
CA VAL A 243 -17.42 14.89 1.24
C VAL A 243 -17.49 16.18 0.44
N LYS A 244 -16.42 16.54 -0.28
CA LYS A 244 -16.30 17.81 -1.04
C LYS A 244 -17.15 17.84 -2.31
N LYS A 245 -17.56 16.67 -2.82
CA LYS A 245 -18.31 16.52 -4.08
C LYS A 245 -17.58 17.05 -5.32
N THR A 246 -16.28 17.21 -5.26
CA THR A 246 -15.40 17.53 -6.38
C THR A 246 -14.85 16.24 -6.99
N GLU A 247 -14.45 16.30 -8.22
CA GLU A 247 -13.75 15.20 -8.88
C GLU A 247 -12.39 14.96 -8.24
N VAL A 248 -12.04 13.69 -8.05
CA VAL A 248 -10.72 13.19 -7.69
C VAL A 248 -10.24 12.36 -8.87
N ASP A 249 -9.15 12.78 -9.47
CA ASP A 249 -8.49 12.14 -10.60
C ASP A 249 -7.00 12.04 -10.29
N VAL A 250 -6.50 10.82 -10.04
CA VAL A 250 -5.13 10.59 -9.57
C VAL A 250 -4.47 9.46 -10.31
N THR A 251 -3.29 9.76 -10.84
CA THR A 251 -2.47 8.83 -11.61
C THR A 251 -1.15 8.55 -10.89
N ALA A 252 -0.80 7.26 -10.70
CA ALA A 252 0.51 6.87 -10.19
C ALA A 252 1.58 6.94 -11.29
N PRO A 253 2.83 7.32 -10.98
CA PRO A 253 3.92 7.27 -11.94
C PRO A 253 4.23 5.82 -12.37
N VAL A 254 4.69 5.66 -13.60
CA VAL A 254 5.17 4.37 -14.10
C VAL A 254 6.46 3.99 -13.37
N PRO A 255 6.59 2.75 -12.88
CA PRO A 255 7.82 2.31 -12.24
C PRO A 255 9.03 2.42 -13.18
N VAL A 256 10.15 2.95 -12.68
CA VAL A 256 11.40 3.11 -13.45
C VAL A 256 11.91 1.78 -14.04
N SER A 257 11.54 0.64 -13.42
CA SER A 257 11.86 -0.70 -13.90
C SER A 257 11.11 -1.09 -15.19
N TRP A 258 10.09 -0.36 -15.59
CA TRP A 258 9.32 -0.62 -16.82
C TRP A 258 9.93 0.13 -18.01
N LYS A 259 11.10 -0.32 -18.45
CA LYS A 259 11.84 0.30 -19.54
C LYS A 259 11.05 0.31 -20.85
N GLY A 260 11.02 1.46 -21.55
CA GLY A 260 10.32 1.64 -22.83
C GLY A 260 8.81 1.78 -22.71
N ILE A 261 8.30 1.97 -21.50
CA ILE A 261 6.90 2.34 -21.24
C ILE A 261 6.87 3.80 -20.82
N GLU A 262 6.20 4.60 -21.62
CA GLU A 262 5.96 6.02 -21.35
C GLU A 262 4.62 6.18 -20.65
N GLY A 263 4.56 7.12 -19.68
CA GLY A 263 3.39 7.26 -18.82
C GLY A 263 2.84 8.66 -18.71
#